data_81510336c3f546c9fa83fa681430fcd9
#
_entry.id   81510336c3f546c9fa83fa681430fcd9
#
_cell.length_a   1.000
_cell.length_b   1.000
_cell.length_c   1.000
_cell.angle_alpha   90.00
_cell.angle_beta   90.00
_cell.angle_gamma   90.00
#
_symmetry.space_group_name_H-M   'P 1'
#
loop_
_entity.id
_entity.type
_entity.pdbx_description
1 polymer ?
#
loop_
_entity_poly.entity_id
_entity_poly.type
_entity_poly.pdbx_seq_one_letter_code
_entity_poly.pdbx_strand_id
1 'polypeptide(L)'
;MAALRARESALPYAGEVTPQQAYVLFSACGAKIIDVRSRFEFDYIGRVPGSVLIPWRFSIGGELNTNFLAELHAQGSTNDMVLFICRSGVRSHSAAMVAAEAGFTQAFNVVEGFEGDPDQHGQRGNTGGWRKARLPWIQD
;
A
#
# COMPACT_ATOMS: atom_id res chain seq x y z
N MET A 1 -0.66 -13.77 11.11
CA MET A 1 -0.36 -13.84 9.67
C MET A 1 0.68 -12.81 9.24
N ALA A 2 0.37 -11.54 9.24
CA ALA A 2 1.33 -10.50 8.81
C ALA A 2 2.56 -10.43 9.73
N ALA A 3 2.36 -10.51 11.05
CA ALA A 3 3.47 -10.51 12.02
C ALA A 3 4.36 -11.75 11.87
N LEU A 4 3.77 -12.89 11.52
CA LEU A 4 4.55 -14.11 11.26
C LEU A 4 5.38 -13.96 10.00
N ARG A 5 4.83 -13.40 8.92
CA ARG A 5 5.59 -13.11 7.71
C ARG A 5 6.76 -12.15 7.98
N ALA A 6 6.54 -11.12 8.79
CA ALA A 6 7.59 -10.17 9.15
C ALA A 6 8.76 -10.86 9.82
N ARG A 7 8.49 -11.77 10.77
CA ARG A 7 9.55 -12.51 11.46
C ARG A 7 10.29 -13.45 10.53
N GLU A 8 9.57 -14.17 9.66
CA GLU A 8 10.17 -15.11 8.71
C GLU A 8 11.02 -14.39 7.67
N SER A 9 10.57 -13.22 7.21
CA SER A 9 11.24 -12.45 6.16
C SER A 9 12.21 -11.41 6.71
N ALA A 10 12.33 -11.24 8.03
CA ALA A 10 13.14 -10.20 8.67
C ALA A 10 12.83 -8.81 8.16
N LEU A 11 11.54 -8.48 7.99
CA LEU A 11 11.09 -7.20 7.45
C LEU A 11 11.32 -6.04 8.40
N PRO A 12 11.66 -4.84 7.90
CA PRO A 12 11.87 -3.65 8.72
C PRO A 12 10.57 -2.95 9.15
N TYR A 13 9.42 -3.58 8.97
CA TYR A 13 8.11 -3.10 9.39
C TYR A 13 7.28 -4.29 9.91
N ALA A 14 6.03 -4.02 10.33
CA ALA A 14 5.22 -5.01 11.05
C ALA A 14 4.89 -6.27 10.24
N GLY A 15 4.74 -6.16 8.93
CA GLY A 15 4.53 -7.35 8.11
C GLY A 15 3.99 -7.06 6.73
N GLU A 16 3.74 -8.13 5.98
CA GLU A 16 3.14 -8.11 4.66
C GLU A 16 1.75 -8.72 4.70
N VAL A 17 0.82 -8.14 3.94
CA VAL A 17 -0.53 -8.68 3.78
C VAL A 17 -0.85 -8.82 2.29
N THR A 18 -1.66 -9.83 1.96
CA THR A 18 -2.20 -9.97 0.61
C THR A 18 -3.33 -8.95 0.42
N PRO A 19 -3.76 -8.68 -0.83
CA PRO A 19 -4.93 -7.84 -1.05
C PRO A 19 -6.18 -8.31 -0.30
N GLN A 20 -6.42 -9.62 -0.25
CA GLN A 20 -7.56 -10.19 0.46
C GLN A 20 -7.48 -9.93 1.96
N GLN A 21 -6.31 -10.12 2.55
CA GLN A 21 -6.07 -9.84 3.97
C GLN A 21 -6.22 -8.35 4.27
N ALA A 22 -5.67 -7.50 3.39
CA ALA A 22 -5.78 -6.05 3.51
C ALA A 22 -7.24 -5.60 3.52
N TYR A 23 -8.05 -6.17 2.64
CA TYR A 23 -9.47 -5.83 2.58
C TYR A 23 -10.20 -6.18 3.88
N VAL A 24 -9.92 -7.33 4.46
CA VAL A 24 -10.52 -7.72 5.75
C VAL A 24 -10.10 -6.75 6.85
N LEU A 25 -8.82 -6.42 6.94
CA LEU A 25 -8.32 -5.48 7.95
C LEU A 25 -8.91 -4.09 7.77
N PHE A 26 -9.05 -3.64 6.54
CA PHE A 26 -9.61 -2.33 6.20
C PHE A 26 -11.12 -2.28 6.48
N SER A 27 -11.88 -3.26 6.02
CA SER A 27 -13.34 -3.24 6.10
C SER A 27 -13.89 -3.65 7.46
N ALA A 28 -13.19 -4.52 8.20
CA ALA A 28 -13.70 -5.10 9.45
C ALA A 28 -12.93 -4.67 10.69
N CYS A 29 -11.66 -4.27 10.56
CA CYS A 29 -10.78 -4.03 11.71
C CYS A 29 -10.32 -2.57 11.84
N GLY A 30 -10.83 -1.67 11.01
CA GLY A 30 -10.51 -0.24 11.11
C GLY A 30 -9.12 0.15 10.62
N ALA A 31 -8.41 -0.71 9.90
CA ALA A 31 -7.14 -0.36 9.31
C ALA A 31 -7.32 0.74 8.25
N LYS A 32 -6.30 1.58 8.09
CA LYS A 32 -6.28 2.61 7.05
C LYS A 32 -5.48 2.11 5.86
N ILE A 33 -6.00 2.35 4.66
CA ILE A 33 -5.23 2.09 3.44
C ILE A 33 -4.68 3.41 2.93
N ILE A 34 -3.35 3.50 2.85
CA ILE A 34 -2.64 4.63 2.30
C ILE A 34 -2.10 4.24 0.94
N ASP A 35 -2.60 4.91 -0.10
CA ASP A 35 -2.16 4.69 -1.46
C ASP A 35 -0.97 5.60 -1.73
N VAL A 36 0.18 5.00 -2.03
CA VAL A 36 1.44 5.74 -2.19
C VAL A 36 1.82 5.91 -3.65
N ARG A 37 0.86 5.65 -4.56
CA ARG A 37 1.05 5.86 -6.00
C ARG A 37 0.95 7.35 -6.35
N SER A 38 1.14 7.64 -7.64
CA SER A 38 0.94 8.99 -8.15
C SER A 38 -0.57 9.33 -8.22
N ARG A 39 -0.86 10.63 -8.30
CA ARG A 39 -2.24 11.12 -8.47
C ARG A 39 -2.89 10.56 -9.72
N PHE A 40 -2.15 10.48 -10.83
CA PHE A 40 -2.65 9.92 -12.07
C PHE A 40 -3.10 8.46 -11.91
N GLU A 41 -2.29 7.64 -11.25
CA GLU A 41 -2.65 6.24 -10.99
C GLU A 41 -3.91 6.15 -10.14
N PHE A 42 -3.98 6.97 -9.07
CA PHE A 42 -5.10 6.99 -8.14
C PHE A 42 -6.42 7.36 -8.83
N ASP A 43 -6.40 8.38 -9.66
CA ASP A 43 -7.60 8.89 -10.34
C ASP A 43 -8.00 8.02 -11.52
N TYR A 44 -7.06 7.68 -12.40
CA TYR A 44 -7.36 7.11 -13.73
C TYR A 44 -7.12 5.61 -13.87
N ILE A 45 -6.15 5.05 -13.18
CA ILE A 45 -5.95 3.59 -13.18
C ILE A 45 -6.98 2.94 -12.26
N GLY A 46 -7.29 3.59 -11.14
CA GLY A 46 -8.25 3.12 -10.17
C GLY A 46 -7.68 3.13 -8.77
N ARG A 47 -8.57 3.03 -7.77
CA ARG A 47 -8.21 3.07 -6.35
C ARG A 47 -9.17 2.26 -5.51
N VAL A 48 -8.76 1.99 -4.28
CA VAL A 48 -9.63 1.38 -3.27
C VAL A 48 -10.54 2.48 -2.72
N PRO A 49 -11.87 2.31 -2.73
CA PRO A 49 -12.77 3.29 -2.12
C PRO A 49 -12.42 3.49 -0.64
N GLY A 50 -12.30 4.75 -0.23
CA GLY A 50 -11.97 5.08 1.16
C GLY A 50 -10.47 5.10 1.47
N SER A 51 -9.61 4.75 0.52
CA SER A 51 -8.16 4.90 0.69
C SER A 51 -7.77 6.37 0.58
N VAL A 52 -6.65 6.72 1.22
CA VAL A 52 -6.12 8.09 1.22
C VAL A 52 -4.85 8.12 0.39
N LEU A 53 -4.76 9.07 -0.53
CA LEU A 53 -3.59 9.25 -1.37
C LEU A 53 -2.53 10.07 -0.64
N ILE A 54 -1.38 9.46 -0.41
CA ILE A 54 -0.17 10.16 0.03
C ILE A 54 0.97 9.63 -0.86
N PRO A 55 1.31 10.32 -1.94
CA PRO A 55 2.31 9.81 -2.89
C PRO A 55 3.67 9.61 -2.24
N TRP A 56 4.30 8.48 -2.52
CA TRP A 56 5.72 8.28 -2.22
C TRP A 56 6.58 9.08 -3.19
N ARG A 57 6.20 9.01 -4.49
CA ARG A 57 6.73 9.89 -5.55
C ARG A 57 5.56 10.54 -6.27
N PHE A 58 5.76 11.75 -6.77
CA PHE A 58 4.69 12.48 -7.45
C PHE A 58 4.34 11.91 -8.83
N SER A 59 5.25 11.18 -9.44
CA SER A 59 5.02 10.44 -10.68
C SER A 59 5.89 9.18 -10.68
N ILE A 60 5.61 8.25 -11.58
CA ILE A 60 6.42 7.03 -11.71
C ILE A 60 7.84 7.45 -12.13
N GLY A 61 8.83 7.12 -11.30
CA GLY A 61 10.22 7.52 -11.52
C GLY A 61 10.50 8.99 -11.26
N GLY A 62 9.52 9.75 -10.74
CA GLY A 62 9.66 11.17 -10.45
C GLY A 62 10.23 11.48 -9.08
N GLU A 63 10.06 12.73 -8.65
CA GLU A 63 10.60 13.21 -7.38
C GLU A 63 9.92 12.56 -6.18
N LEU A 64 10.70 12.31 -5.14
CA LEU A 64 10.18 11.86 -3.85
C LEU A 64 9.34 12.96 -3.20
N ASN A 65 8.27 12.55 -2.53
CA ASN A 65 7.48 13.44 -1.71
C ASN A 65 8.17 13.65 -0.36
N THR A 66 8.87 14.76 -0.21
CA THR A 66 9.62 15.05 1.03
C THR A 66 8.70 15.33 2.22
N ASN A 67 7.40 15.53 1.99
CA ASN A 67 6.41 15.75 3.04
C ASN A 67 5.64 14.46 3.40
N PHE A 68 6.08 13.31 2.92
CA PHE A 68 5.35 12.05 3.11
C PHE A 68 5.03 11.77 4.57
N LEU A 69 6.02 11.84 5.46
CA LEU A 69 5.81 11.57 6.89
C LEU A 69 4.89 12.59 7.55
N ALA A 70 5.03 13.87 7.21
CA ALA A 70 4.14 14.91 7.74
C ALA A 70 2.69 14.67 7.33
N GLU A 71 2.46 14.32 6.07
CA GLU A 71 1.13 14.00 5.56
C GLU A 71 0.58 12.73 6.23
N LEU A 72 1.43 11.73 6.45
CA LEU A 72 1.04 10.49 7.13
C LEU A 72 0.64 10.75 8.58
N HIS A 73 1.43 11.53 9.31
CA HIS A 73 1.11 11.90 10.70
C HIS A 73 -0.22 12.68 10.80
N ALA A 74 -0.58 13.44 9.77
CA ALA A 74 -1.84 14.16 9.74
C ALA A 74 -3.06 13.24 9.60
N GLN A 75 -2.87 11.97 9.20
CA GLN A 75 -3.96 11.01 9.03
C GLN A 75 -4.31 10.24 10.30
N GLY A 76 -3.47 10.29 11.34
CA GLY A 76 -3.79 9.60 12.57
C GLY A 76 -2.58 9.37 13.48
N SER A 77 -2.71 8.38 14.35
CA SER A 77 -1.72 8.03 15.37
C SER A 77 -0.73 7.01 14.85
N THR A 78 0.49 7.00 15.42
CA THR A 78 1.50 5.96 15.17
C THR A 78 1.06 4.57 15.65
N ASN A 79 0.01 4.49 16.45
CA ASN A 79 -0.57 3.20 16.90
C ASN A 79 -1.62 2.64 15.95
N ASP A 80 -2.04 3.42 14.96
CA ASP A 80 -3.03 2.97 13.98
C ASP A 80 -2.44 1.89 13.08
N MET A 81 -3.28 0.95 12.65
CA MET A 81 -2.90 -0.03 11.65
C MET A 81 -2.97 0.64 10.27
N VAL A 82 -1.85 0.68 9.57
CA VAL A 82 -1.71 1.36 8.28
C VAL A 82 -1.22 0.38 7.23
N LEU A 83 -1.97 0.28 6.15
CA LEU A 83 -1.69 -0.62 5.03
C LEU A 83 -1.27 0.23 3.84
N PHE A 84 -0.02 0.09 3.41
CA PHE A 84 0.51 0.86 2.28
C PHE A 84 0.36 0.05 1.00
N ILE A 85 -0.26 0.65 -0.01
CA ILE A 85 -0.49 0.01 -1.31
C ILE A 85 0.12 0.86 -2.44
N CYS A 86 0.75 0.19 -3.38
CA CYS A 86 1.21 0.82 -4.62
C CYS A 86 0.82 -0.07 -5.80
N ARG A 87 1.56 0.01 -6.92
CA ARG A 87 1.21 -0.77 -8.11
C ARG A 87 1.47 -2.27 -7.93
N SER A 88 2.64 -2.62 -7.39
CA SER A 88 3.05 -4.02 -7.24
C SER A 88 3.77 -4.36 -5.92
N GLY A 89 3.90 -3.37 -5.02
CA GLY A 89 4.48 -3.59 -3.69
C GLY A 89 5.85 -2.97 -3.44
N VAL A 90 6.49 -2.34 -4.45
CA VAL A 90 7.85 -1.79 -4.31
C VAL A 90 7.88 -0.45 -3.60
N ARG A 91 7.10 0.52 -4.08
CA ARG A 91 7.02 1.86 -3.44
C ARG A 91 6.41 1.75 -2.04
N SER A 92 5.42 0.91 -1.88
CA SER A 92 4.77 0.69 -0.58
C SER A 92 5.70 0.00 0.43
N HIS A 93 6.62 -0.85 -0.04
CA HIS A 93 7.68 -1.40 0.82
C HIS A 93 8.52 -0.27 1.41
N SER A 94 9.00 0.66 0.58
CA SER A 94 9.78 1.81 1.04
C SER A 94 8.98 2.71 1.99
N ALA A 95 7.71 2.95 1.68
CA ALA A 95 6.83 3.76 2.52
C ALA A 95 6.61 3.12 3.90
N ALA A 96 6.35 1.81 3.93
CA ALA A 96 6.17 1.08 5.18
C ALA A 96 7.44 1.09 6.05
N MET A 97 8.59 0.97 5.41
CA MET A 97 9.89 1.01 6.11
C MET A 97 10.12 2.37 6.76
N VAL A 98 9.90 3.46 6.03
CA VAL A 98 10.05 4.81 6.55
C VAL A 98 9.05 5.08 7.68
N ALA A 99 7.81 4.63 7.52
CA ALA A 99 6.78 4.76 8.55
C ALA A 99 7.18 4.03 9.83
N ALA A 100 7.67 2.81 9.72
CA ALA A 100 8.12 2.02 10.87
C ALA A 100 9.29 2.69 11.61
N GLU A 101 10.25 3.22 10.85
CA GLU A 101 11.37 3.98 11.43
C GLU A 101 10.90 5.24 12.18
N ALA A 102 9.78 5.82 11.73
CA ALA A 102 9.20 7.01 12.37
C ALA A 102 8.27 6.68 13.54
N GLY A 103 8.17 5.41 13.95
CA GLY A 103 7.41 4.99 15.11
C GLY A 103 6.04 4.36 14.86
N PHE A 104 5.65 4.18 13.60
CA PHE A 104 4.41 3.47 13.27
C PHE A 104 4.60 1.98 13.55
N THR A 105 3.96 1.47 14.62
CA THR A 105 4.15 0.11 15.09
C THR A 105 3.39 -0.93 14.30
N GLN A 106 2.37 -0.52 13.54
CA GLN A 106 1.51 -1.39 12.75
C GLN A 106 1.48 -0.96 11.28
N ALA A 107 2.67 -0.77 10.70
CA ALA A 107 2.84 -0.46 9.28
C ALA A 107 3.00 -1.76 8.48
N PHE A 108 2.16 -1.96 7.48
CA PHE A 108 2.15 -3.18 6.66
C PHE A 108 2.26 -2.81 5.18
N ASN A 109 2.91 -3.68 4.42
CA ASN A 109 2.97 -3.58 2.97
C ASN A 109 1.91 -4.51 2.35
N VAL A 110 1.06 -3.98 1.48
CA VAL A 110 0.14 -4.81 0.69
C VAL A 110 0.93 -5.36 -0.48
N VAL A 111 1.33 -6.63 -0.37
CA VAL A 111 2.06 -7.30 -1.45
C VAL A 111 1.16 -7.46 -2.66
N GLU A 112 1.74 -7.58 -3.85
CA GLU A 112 1.06 -7.57 -5.14
C GLU A 112 0.47 -6.19 -5.52
N GLY A 113 0.18 -5.32 -4.55
CA GLY A 113 -0.34 -3.99 -4.80
C GLY A 113 -1.70 -3.97 -5.50
N PHE A 114 -1.94 -2.90 -6.24
CA PHE A 114 -3.23 -2.70 -6.93
C PHE A 114 -3.31 -3.47 -8.25
N GLU A 115 -2.21 -3.55 -9.00
CA GLU A 115 -2.17 -4.14 -10.34
C GLU A 115 -1.36 -5.44 -10.43
N GLY A 116 -0.54 -5.75 -9.44
CA GLY A 116 0.34 -6.90 -9.46
C GLY A 116 1.55 -6.72 -10.37
N ASP A 117 2.33 -7.78 -10.51
CA ASP A 117 3.48 -7.80 -11.40
C ASP A 117 3.05 -8.06 -12.85
N PRO A 118 3.84 -7.59 -13.85
CA PRO A 118 3.54 -7.93 -15.23
C PRO A 118 3.68 -9.44 -15.46
N ASP A 119 2.85 -9.97 -16.35
CA ASP A 119 2.94 -11.36 -16.78
C ASP A 119 4.04 -11.53 -17.84
N GLN A 120 4.14 -12.71 -18.41
CA GLN A 120 5.15 -13.03 -19.44
C GLN A 120 5.02 -12.19 -20.71
N HIS A 121 3.88 -11.53 -20.91
CA HIS A 121 3.63 -10.62 -22.04
C HIS A 121 3.81 -9.16 -21.67
N GLY A 122 4.28 -8.87 -20.43
CA GLY A 122 4.42 -7.51 -19.94
C GLY A 122 3.11 -6.84 -19.54
N GLN A 123 2.06 -7.61 -19.28
CA GLN A 123 0.74 -7.10 -18.91
C GLN A 123 0.46 -7.30 -17.43
N ARG A 124 -0.04 -6.23 -16.78
CA ARG A 124 -0.45 -6.29 -15.37
C ARG A 124 -1.94 -6.65 -15.25
N GLY A 125 -2.33 -7.07 -14.05
CA GLY A 125 -3.71 -7.45 -13.76
C GLY A 125 -4.01 -8.92 -13.97
N ASN A 126 -3.03 -9.72 -14.37
CA ASN A 126 -3.20 -11.15 -14.66
C ASN A 126 -2.52 -12.06 -13.63
N THR A 127 -1.46 -11.59 -12.97
CA THR A 127 -0.69 -12.42 -12.03
C THR A 127 -1.11 -12.22 -10.58
N GLY A 128 -1.64 -11.06 -10.24
CA GLY A 128 -2.05 -10.74 -8.88
C GLY A 128 -2.55 -9.30 -8.76
N GLY A 129 -2.71 -8.85 -7.52
CA GLY A 129 -3.12 -7.50 -7.19
C GLY A 129 -4.56 -7.37 -6.76
N TRP A 130 -4.89 -6.19 -6.23
CA TRP A 130 -6.22 -5.87 -5.70
C TRP A 130 -7.32 -6.11 -6.73
N ARG A 131 -7.14 -5.63 -7.96
CA ARG A 131 -8.13 -5.80 -9.02
C ARG A 131 -8.29 -7.26 -9.45
N LYS A 132 -7.18 -7.99 -9.57
CA LYS A 132 -7.20 -9.43 -9.91
C LYS A 132 -7.97 -10.22 -8.85
N ALA A 133 -7.86 -9.83 -7.59
CA ALA A 133 -8.58 -10.45 -6.49
C ALA A 133 -10.08 -10.11 -6.47
N ARG A 134 -10.53 -9.24 -7.39
CA ARG A 134 -11.94 -8.81 -7.53
C ARG A 134 -12.46 -8.09 -6.29
N LEU A 135 -11.60 -7.37 -5.60
CA LEU A 135 -11.97 -6.54 -4.46
C LEU A 135 -12.51 -5.19 -4.95
N PRO A 136 -13.29 -4.47 -4.13
CA PRO A 136 -13.90 -3.21 -4.56
C PRO A 136 -12.86 -2.17 -5.02
N TRP A 137 -13.09 -1.57 -6.18
CA TRP A 137 -12.27 -0.48 -6.68
C TRP A 137 -13.10 0.44 -7.57
N ILE A 138 -12.66 1.70 -7.68
CA ILE A 138 -13.31 2.74 -8.49
C ILE A 138 -12.24 3.52 -9.27
N GLN A 139 -12.67 4.25 -10.29
CA GLN A 139 -11.81 5.17 -11.04
C GLN A 139 -12.64 6.36 -11.53
N ASP A 140 -11.95 7.44 -11.86
CA ASP A 140 -12.61 8.63 -12.42
C ASP A 140 -12.95 8.44 -13.90
#